data_9ca3977a914357ac062018014bd22813
#
_entry.id   9ca3977a914357ac062018014bd22813
#
_cell.length_a   1.000
_cell.length_b   1.000
_cell.length_c   1.000
_cell.angle_alpha   90.00
_cell.angle_beta   90.00
_cell.angle_gamma   90.00
#
_symmetry.space_group_name_H-M   'P 1'
#
loop_
_entity.id
_entity.type
_entity.pdbx_description
1 polymer ?
#
loop_
_entity_poly.entity_id
_entity_poly.type
_entity_poly.pdbx_seq_one_letter_code
_entity_poly.pdbx_strand_id
1 'polypeptide(L)'
;HNGSGKSTFAKHLNALVMPTEGTVYVDGMDTKDADNTLKVRQTAGMVFQNPDNQIVGTLVDEEVGFGPENIGVPTEEIWERVEKSLKAVGMYKFRNASPNKLSGGQKQRVAIAGIVAMKPKCIVLDEPTAMLDPLGRKEVIHVLHELNKKEGVTIILITHYMEEVIDADHVFVMDNGKVVMEGTPRQIFSQVDKLKELRLDVPQVTELAYELKKEGLPVKDGIIRNEELVEEIKRLDLLKTDK
;
A
#
# COMPACT_ATOMS: atom_id res chain seq x y z
N HIS A 1 5.31 -2.73 14.13
CA HIS A 1 4.16 -3.17 14.93
C HIS A 1 3.18 -2.01 15.19
N ASN A 2 2.01 -2.28 15.78
CA ASN A 2 1.05 -1.24 16.14
C ASN A 2 1.67 -0.25 17.14
N GLY A 3 1.33 1.06 16.97
CA GLY A 3 1.90 2.11 17.83
C GLY A 3 3.30 2.58 17.45
N SER A 4 3.92 2.05 16.40
CA SER A 4 5.27 2.47 15.95
C SER A 4 5.31 3.84 15.23
N GLY A 5 4.17 4.53 15.08
CA GLY A 5 4.10 5.87 14.48
C GLY A 5 3.80 5.93 12.98
N LYS A 6 3.57 4.80 12.29
CA LYS A 6 3.32 4.75 10.83
C LYS A 6 2.16 5.63 10.36
N SER A 7 0.98 5.47 10.97
CA SER A 7 -0.21 6.26 10.62
C SER A 7 -0.03 7.76 10.93
N THR A 8 0.71 8.09 11.98
CA THR A 8 1.07 9.49 12.28
C THR A 8 1.98 10.04 11.20
N PHE A 9 3.00 9.28 10.79
CA PHE A 9 3.89 9.66 9.71
C PHE A 9 3.13 9.84 8.39
N ALA A 10 2.24 8.88 8.03
CA ALA A 10 1.39 8.99 6.84
C ALA A 10 0.58 10.30 6.81
N LYS A 11 -0.01 10.68 7.95
CA LYS A 11 -0.79 11.93 8.06
C LYS A 11 0.05 13.20 7.89
N HIS A 12 1.35 13.15 8.17
CA HIS A 12 2.25 14.26 7.86
C HIS A 12 2.50 14.40 6.35
N LEU A 13 2.54 13.28 5.60
CA LEU A 13 2.74 13.31 4.14
C LEU A 13 1.55 13.91 3.37
N ASN A 14 0.37 13.98 4.00
CA ASN A 14 -0.83 14.60 3.40
C ASN A 14 -1.23 15.91 4.10
N ALA A 15 -0.35 16.48 4.94
CA ALA A 15 -0.63 17.68 5.73
C ALA A 15 -1.95 17.58 6.55
N LEU A 16 -2.32 16.40 7.03
CA LEU A 16 -3.42 16.22 8.01
C LEU A 16 -2.94 16.49 9.43
N VAL A 17 -1.66 16.27 9.68
CA VAL A 17 -0.99 16.58 10.95
C VAL A 17 0.27 17.36 10.62
N MET A 18 0.49 18.47 11.33
CA MET A 18 1.69 19.29 11.17
C MET A 18 2.79 18.80 12.10
N PRO A 19 4.06 18.76 11.66
CA PRO A 19 5.17 18.39 12.52
C PRO A 19 5.39 19.49 13.59
N THR A 20 5.50 19.09 14.87
CA THR A 20 5.84 20.01 15.97
C THR A 20 7.28 20.49 15.86
N GLU A 21 8.19 19.59 15.48
CA GLU A 21 9.60 19.89 15.22
C GLU A 21 10.01 19.32 13.87
N GLY A 22 11.09 19.83 13.28
CA GLY A 22 11.54 19.45 11.95
C GLY A 22 10.63 19.97 10.84
N THR A 23 10.82 19.47 9.62
CA THR A 23 10.07 19.89 8.43
C THR A 23 9.76 18.68 7.56
N VAL A 24 8.57 18.65 6.97
CA VAL A 24 8.16 17.66 5.98
C VAL A 24 7.93 18.36 4.65
N TYR A 25 8.59 17.88 3.61
CA TYR A 25 8.41 18.36 2.25
C TYR A 25 7.68 17.31 1.40
N VAL A 26 6.69 17.76 0.65
CA VAL A 26 5.97 16.92 -0.33
C VAL A 26 6.08 17.62 -1.69
N ASP A 27 6.77 16.99 -2.63
CA ASP A 27 7.06 17.56 -3.96
C ASP A 27 7.66 18.98 -3.85
N GLY A 28 8.59 19.20 -2.89
CA GLY A 28 9.24 20.47 -2.62
C GLY A 28 8.41 21.50 -1.82
N MET A 29 7.17 21.19 -1.48
CA MET A 29 6.28 22.06 -0.69
C MET A 29 6.42 21.76 0.80
N ASP A 30 6.69 22.78 1.63
CA ASP A 30 6.65 22.65 3.09
C ASP A 30 5.21 22.44 3.55
N THR A 31 4.96 21.34 4.29
CA THR A 31 3.62 21.04 4.80
C THR A 31 3.16 21.95 5.93
N LYS A 32 4.07 22.72 6.57
CA LYS A 32 3.73 23.73 7.58
C LYS A 32 3.15 25.02 6.99
N ASP A 33 3.41 25.28 5.71
CA ASP A 33 2.88 26.43 5.03
C ASP A 33 1.41 26.19 4.67
N ALA A 34 0.51 26.97 5.27
CA ALA A 34 -0.92 26.85 5.06
C ALA A 34 -1.33 27.03 3.59
N ASP A 35 -0.61 27.86 2.83
CA ASP A 35 -0.87 28.12 1.41
C ASP A 35 -0.57 26.89 0.54
N ASN A 36 0.25 25.98 1.02
CA ASN A 36 0.57 24.73 0.35
C ASN A 36 -0.42 23.59 0.65
N THR A 37 -1.25 23.69 1.70
CA THR A 37 -2.05 22.58 2.21
C THR A 37 -2.89 21.91 1.12
N LEU A 38 -3.60 22.70 0.30
CA LEU A 38 -4.44 22.15 -0.76
C LEU A 38 -3.60 21.43 -1.83
N LYS A 39 -2.49 22.05 -2.25
CA LYS A 39 -1.58 21.48 -3.26
C LYS A 39 -0.92 20.20 -2.77
N VAL A 40 -0.53 20.14 -1.49
CA VAL A 40 0.01 18.93 -0.85
C VAL A 40 -1.00 17.81 -0.90
N ARG A 41 -2.27 18.07 -0.54
CA ARG A 41 -3.35 17.06 -0.58
C ARG A 41 -3.72 16.62 -2.00
N GLN A 42 -3.60 17.49 -2.97
CA GLN A 42 -3.75 17.14 -4.40
C GLN A 42 -2.58 16.28 -4.89
N THR A 43 -1.37 16.54 -4.41
CA THR A 43 -0.15 15.82 -4.81
C THR A 43 -0.03 14.46 -4.15
N ALA A 44 -0.33 14.38 -2.85
CA ALA A 44 -0.29 13.15 -2.06
C ALA A 44 -1.68 12.85 -1.50
N GLY A 45 -2.47 12.07 -2.25
CA GLY A 45 -3.78 11.61 -1.82
C GLY A 45 -3.67 10.58 -0.69
N MET A 46 -4.63 10.53 0.23
CA MET A 46 -4.62 9.58 1.35
C MET A 46 -5.85 8.68 1.36
N VAL A 47 -5.61 7.39 1.54
CA VAL A 47 -6.64 6.36 1.73
C VAL A 47 -6.51 5.81 3.14
N PHE A 48 -7.62 5.76 3.88
CA PHE A 48 -7.66 5.32 5.27
C PHE A 48 -7.98 3.83 5.38
N GLN A 49 -7.70 3.27 6.56
CA GLN A 49 -7.90 1.86 6.90
C GLN A 49 -9.37 1.41 6.73
N ASN A 50 -10.31 2.23 7.18
CA ASN A 50 -11.75 1.92 7.09
C ASN A 50 -12.42 2.77 6.01
N PRO A 51 -12.84 2.17 4.88
CA PRO A 51 -13.51 2.90 3.81
C PRO A 51 -14.86 3.49 4.23
N ASP A 52 -15.57 2.92 5.22
CA ASP A 52 -16.85 3.46 5.70
C ASP A 52 -16.69 4.83 6.38
N ASN A 53 -15.50 5.16 6.88
CA ASN A 53 -15.21 6.48 7.44
C ASN A 53 -14.82 7.52 6.38
N GLN A 54 -14.60 7.09 5.15
CA GLN A 54 -14.14 7.94 4.05
C GLN A 54 -15.23 8.20 3.04
N ILE A 55 -16.06 7.20 2.74
CA ILE A 55 -17.12 7.27 1.73
C ILE A 55 -18.31 8.09 2.26
N VAL A 56 -18.68 9.15 1.53
CA VAL A 56 -19.78 10.06 1.86
C VAL A 56 -20.86 10.13 0.77
N GLY A 57 -20.56 9.72 -0.46
CA GLY A 57 -21.47 9.73 -1.60
C GLY A 57 -22.62 8.72 -1.46
N THR A 58 -23.76 9.04 -2.05
CA THR A 58 -24.92 8.14 -2.11
C THR A 58 -24.81 7.11 -3.24
N LEU A 59 -24.11 7.47 -4.30
CA LEU A 59 -23.75 6.63 -5.44
C LEU A 59 -22.22 6.56 -5.60
N VAL A 60 -21.74 5.49 -6.21
CA VAL A 60 -20.32 5.25 -6.41
C VAL A 60 -19.68 6.31 -7.32
N ASP A 61 -20.35 6.74 -8.39
CA ASP A 61 -19.83 7.77 -9.30
C ASP A 61 -19.80 9.16 -8.63
N GLU A 62 -20.79 9.49 -7.79
CA GLU A 62 -20.78 10.71 -6.98
C GLU A 62 -19.61 10.71 -5.98
N GLU A 63 -19.38 9.59 -5.30
CA GLU A 63 -18.25 9.44 -4.38
C GLU A 63 -16.91 9.70 -5.07
N VAL A 64 -16.71 9.10 -6.26
CA VAL A 64 -15.45 9.27 -7.02
C VAL A 64 -15.33 10.68 -7.59
N GLY A 65 -16.45 11.32 -7.93
CA GLY A 65 -16.49 12.70 -8.42
C GLY A 65 -16.24 13.77 -7.35
N PHE A 66 -16.47 13.44 -6.08
CA PHE A 66 -16.37 14.38 -4.96
C PHE A 66 -14.98 15.04 -4.82
N GLY A 67 -13.90 14.25 -4.97
CA GLY A 67 -12.55 14.78 -4.91
C GLY A 67 -12.25 15.81 -6.01
N PRO A 68 -12.41 15.46 -7.29
CA PRO A 68 -12.27 16.39 -8.40
C PRO A 68 -13.12 17.65 -8.30
N GLU A 69 -14.36 17.55 -7.84
CA GLU A 69 -15.27 18.68 -7.62
C GLU A 69 -14.69 19.66 -6.60
N ASN A 70 -14.22 19.18 -5.46
CA ASN A 70 -13.62 19.99 -4.40
C ASN A 70 -12.34 20.74 -4.80
N ILE A 71 -11.62 20.21 -5.79
CA ILE A 71 -10.42 20.87 -6.31
C ILE A 71 -10.70 21.73 -7.55
N GLY A 72 -11.97 21.94 -7.90
CA GLY A 72 -12.41 22.86 -8.96
C GLY A 72 -12.21 22.35 -10.39
N VAL A 73 -12.21 21.03 -10.58
CA VAL A 73 -12.18 20.44 -11.94
C VAL A 73 -13.49 20.76 -12.67
N PRO A 74 -13.47 21.17 -13.96
CA PRO A 74 -14.67 21.40 -14.75
C PRO A 74 -15.57 20.16 -14.80
N THR A 75 -16.90 20.34 -14.71
CA THR A 75 -17.87 19.24 -14.62
C THR A 75 -17.73 18.21 -15.74
N GLU A 76 -17.47 18.64 -16.97
CA GLU A 76 -17.29 17.73 -18.11
C GLU A 76 -16.08 16.82 -17.91
N GLU A 77 -14.98 17.37 -17.41
CA GLU A 77 -13.76 16.61 -17.12
C GLU A 77 -13.91 15.71 -15.88
N ILE A 78 -14.75 16.08 -14.89
CA ILE A 78 -15.03 15.24 -13.71
C ILE A 78 -15.54 13.87 -14.15
N TRP A 79 -16.56 13.82 -15.01
CA TRP A 79 -17.17 12.56 -15.43
C TRP A 79 -16.20 11.67 -16.24
N GLU A 80 -15.32 12.26 -17.05
CA GLU A 80 -14.27 11.53 -17.73
C GLU A 80 -13.29 10.91 -16.74
N ARG A 81 -12.87 11.69 -15.71
CA ARG A 81 -11.96 11.20 -14.66
C ARG A 81 -12.61 10.10 -13.82
N VAL A 82 -13.90 10.25 -13.45
CA VAL A 82 -14.67 9.24 -12.71
C VAL A 82 -14.72 7.93 -13.49
N GLU A 83 -15.08 7.97 -14.77
CA GLU A 83 -15.14 6.78 -15.60
C GLU A 83 -13.78 6.09 -15.70
N LYS A 84 -12.71 6.84 -15.99
CA LYS A 84 -11.35 6.33 -16.10
C LYS A 84 -10.89 5.69 -14.77
N SER A 85 -11.11 6.36 -13.65
CA SER A 85 -10.69 5.88 -12.34
C SER A 85 -11.46 4.63 -11.91
N LEU A 86 -12.78 4.58 -12.12
CA LEU A 86 -13.59 3.39 -11.86
C LEU A 86 -13.19 2.19 -12.72
N LYS A 87 -12.79 2.42 -13.98
CA LYS A 87 -12.26 1.36 -14.85
C LYS A 87 -10.91 0.85 -14.34
N ALA A 88 -10.01 1.75 -13.92
CA ALA A 88 -8.69 1.40 -13.41
C ALA A 88 -8.75 0.49 -12.18
N VAL A 89 -9.74 0.70 -11.29
CA VAL A 89 -9.93 -0.12 -10.09
C VAL A 89 -10.94 -1.27 -10.28
N GLY A 90 -11.45 -1.50 -11.50
CA GLY A 90 -12.41 -2.58 -11.81
C GLY A 90 -13.80 -2.39 -11.22
N MET A 91 -14.20 -1.13 -10.91
CA MET A 91 -15.48 -0.82 -10.25
C MET A 91 -16.51 -0.15 -11.18
N TYR A 92 -16.22 0.06 -12.44
CA TYR A 92 -17.09 0.78 -13.37
C TYR A 92 -18.53 0.23 -13.47
N LYS A 93 -18.69 -1.10 -13.41
CA LYS A 93 -20.01 -1.75 -13.43
C LYS A 93 -20.89 -1.40 -12.22
N PHE A 94 -20.30 -0.90 -11.16
CA PHE A 94 -21.00 -0.51 -9.92
C PHE A 94 -21.25 1.00 -9.82
N ARG A 95 -20.97 1.80 -10.86
CA ARG A 95 -21.03 3.27 -10.80
C ARG A 95 -22.34 3.83 -10.26
N ASN A 96 -23.47 3.20 -10.61
CA ASN A 96 -24.82 3.60 -10.18
C ASN A 96 -25.26 2.87 -8.89
N ALA A 97 -24.40 2.10 -8.26
CA ALA A 97 -24.74 1.40 -7.03
C ALA A 97 -24.54 2.30 -5.80
N SER A 98 -25.31 2.04 -4.75
CA SER A 98 -25.04 2.64 -3.45
C SER A 98 -23.82 1.96 -2.82
N PRO A 99 -22.84 2.71 -2.28
CA PRO A 99 -21.69 2.16 -1.57
C PRO A 99 -22.06 1.20 -0.44
N ASN A 100 -23.21 1.40 0.20
CA ASN A 100 -23.71 0.52 1.28
C ASN A 100 -24.00 -0.92 0.84
N LYS A 101 -24.14 -1.17 -0.48
CA LYS A 101 -24.38 -2.49 -1.05
C LYS A 101 -23.09 -3.19 -1.49
N LEU A 102 -21.93 -2.55 -1.31
CA LEU A 102 -20.64 -3.07 -1.71
C LEU A 102 -19.96 -3.86 -0.58
N SER A 103 -19.15 -4.87 -0.95
CA SER A 103 -18.24 -5.52 -0.01
C SER A 103 -17.14 -4.55 0.46
N GLY A 104 -16.46 -4.87 1.58
CA GLY A 104 -15.36 -4.05 2.10
C GLY A 104 -14.26 -3.81 1.05
N GLY A 105 -13.85 -4.84 0.31
CA GLY A 105 -12.85 -4.72 -0.77
C GLY A 105 -13.35 -3.86 -1.94
N GLN A 106 -14.64 -3.92 -2.27
CA GLN A 106 -15.23 -3.06 -3.29
C GLN A 106 -15.27 -1.59 -2.82
N LYS A 107 -15.67 -1.34 -1.57
CA LYS A 107 -15.64 0.01 -0.96
C LYS A 107 -14.22 0.58 -0.96
N GLN A 108 -13.22 -0.21 -0.60
CA GLN A 108 -11.83 0.21 -0.60
C GLN A 108 -11.35 0.61 -2.00
N ARG A 109 -11.72 -0.16 -3.03
CA ARG A 109 -11.39 0.20 -4.42
C ARG A 109 -12.12 1.47 -4.88
N VAL A 110 -13.35 1.72 -4.43
CA VAL A 110 -14.06 2.98 -4.69
C VAL A 110 -13.35 4.16 -4.01
N ALA A 111 -12.93 4.01 -2.75
CA ALA A 111 -12.14 5.02 -2.05
C ALA A 111 -10.81 5.33 -2.79
N ILE A 112 -10.11 4.30 -3.28
CA ILE A 112 -8.91 4.47 -4.12
C ILE A 112 -9.25 5.20 -5.42
N ALA A 113 -10.37 4.86 -6.09
CA ALA A 113 -10.81 5.53 -7.31
C ALA A 113 -11.05 7.03 -7.11
N GLY A 114 -11.65 7.42 -5.97
CA GLY A 114 -11.86 8.82 -5.59
C GLY A 114 -10.54 9.61 -5.49
N ILE A 115 -9.51 8.98 -4.93
CA ILE A 115 -8.18 9.58 -4.88
C ILE A 115 -7.53 9.64 -6.27
N VAL A 116 -7.61 8.56 -7.07
CA VAL A 116 -7.04 8.48 -8.43
C VAL A 116 -7.68 9.55 -9.35
N ALA A 117 -8.97 9.83 -9.19
CA ALA A 117 -9.69 10.83 -9.98
C ALA A 117 -9.14 12.26 -9.80
N MET A 118 -8.48 12.55 -8.69
CA MET A 118 -7.77 13.80 -8.47
C MET A 118 -6.43 13.88 -9.22
N LYS A 119 -5.97 12.77 -9.85
CA LYS A 119 -4.67 12.64 -10.55
C LYS A 119 -3.47 12.99 -9.65
N PRO A 120 -3.33 12.37 -8.46
CA PRO A 120 -2.22 12.66 -7.56
C PRO A 120 -0.90 12.09 -8.13
N LYS A 121 0.25 12.65 -7.69
CA LYS A 121 1.57 12.06 -7.95
C LYS A 121 1.87 10.88 -7.03
N CYS A 122 1.29 10.87 -5.84
CA CYS A 122 1.49 9.87 -4.81
C CYS A 122 0.16 9.52 -4.12
N ILE A 123 0.00 8.24 -3.78
CA ILE A 123 -1.10 7.76 -2.94
C ILE A 123 -0.51 7.13 -1.69
N VAL A 124 -0.88 7.67 -0.53
CA VAL A 124 -0.52 7.14 0.80
C VAL A 124 -1.69 6.31 1.31
N LEU A 125 -1.45 5.04 1.61
CA LEU A 125 -2.48 4.12 2.08
C LEU A 125 -2.12 3.63 3.49
N ASP A 126 -2.99 3.91 4.45
CA ASP A 126 -2.81 3.51 5.84
C ASP A 126 -3.59 2.23 6.12
N GLU A 127 -2.91 1.08 6.06
CA GLU A 127 -3.47 -0.27 6.27
C GLU A 127 -4.75 -0.56 5.43
N PRO A 128 -4.75 -0.31 4.12
CA PRO A 128 -5.98 -0.35 3.30
C PRO A 128 -6.62 -1.73 3.20
N THR A 129 -5.93 -2.78 3.61
CA THR A 129 -6.34 -4.17 3.48
C THR A 129 -6.68 -4.83 4.82
N ALA A 130 -6.47 -4.14 5.94
CA ALA A 130 -6.59 -4.71 7.28
C ALA A 130 -7.99 -5.28 7.61
N MET A 131 -9.04 -4.71 7.02
CA MET A 131 -10.44 -5.11 7.23
C MET A 131 -11.00 -6.02 6.13
N LEU A 132 -10.13 -6.51 5.21
CA LEU A 132 -10.55 -7.27 4.05
C LEU A 132 -10.28 -8.78 4.22
N ASP A 133 -11.10 -9.57 3.57
CA ASP A 133 -10.86 -10.99 3.38
C ASP A 133 -9.64 -11.21 2.43
N PRO A 134 -9.06 -12.43 2.38
CA PRO A 134 -7.87 -12.69 1.57
C PRO A 134 -8.03 -12.37 0.08
N LEU A 135 -9.23 -12.55 -0.48
CA LEU A 135 -9.49 -12.23 -1.89
C LEU A 135 -9.51 -10.71 -2.10
N GLY A 136 -10.24 -9.98 -1.26
CA GLY A 136 -10.30 -8.50 -1.30
C GLY A 136 -8.92 -7.86 -1.14
N ARG A 137 -8.04 -8.41 -0.29
CA ARG A 137 -6.65 -7.94 -0.17
C ARG A 137 -5.90 -8.07 -1.48
N LYS A 138 -5.92 -9.25 -2.10
CA LYS A 138 -5.26 -9.49 -3.38
C LYS A 138 -5.75 -8.55 -4.47
N GLU A 139 -7.06 -8.30 -4.53
CA GLU A 139 -7.66 -7.39 -5.50
C GLU A 139 -7.20 -5.94 -5.29
N VAL A 140 -7.13 -5.46 -4.04
CA VAL A 140 -6.64 -4.11 -3.72
C VAL A 140 -5.16 -3.98 -4.05
N ILE A 141 -4.31 -4.92 -3.61
CA ILE A 141 -2.87 -4.89 -3.90
C ILE A 141 -2.61 -4.94 -5.41
N HIS A 142 -3.35 -5.77 -6.15
CA HIS A 142 -3.25 -5.82 -7.62
C HIS A 142 -3.56 -4.45 -8.25
N VAL A 143 -4.62 -3.76 -7.80
CA VAL A 143 -4.96 -2.42 -8.27
C VAL A 143 -3.84 -1.42 -8.00
N LEU A 144 -3.23 -1.45 -6.80
CA LEU A 144 -2.12 -0.56 -6.45
C LEU A 144 -0.90 -0.79 -7.37
N HIS A 145 -0.58 -2.04 -7.67
CA HIS A 145 0.49 -2.37 -8.63
C HIS A 145 0.19 -1.86 -10.04
N GLU A 146 -1.04 -2.02 -10.51
CA GLU A 146 -1.46 -1.52 -11.81
C GLU A 146 -1.35 0.02 -11.90
N LEU A 147 -1.81 0.73 -10.88
CA LEU A 147 -1.68 2.19 -10.79
C LEU A 147 -0.21 2.65 -10.78
N ASN A 148 0.64 1.96 -10.04
CA ASN A 148 2.07 2.28 -10.03
C ASN A 148 2.72 2.01 -11.40
N LYS A 149 2.53 0.82 -11.98
CA LYS A 149 3.21 0.40 -13.21
C LYS A 149 2.68 1.06 -14.47
N LYS A 150 1.35 1.27 -14.56
CA LYS A 150 0.70 1.78 -15.78
C LYS A 150 0.48 3.29 -15.77
N GLU A 151 0.13 3.84 -14.61
CA GLU A 151 -0.19 5.27 -14.47
C GLU A 151 0.99 6.07 -13.87
N GLY A 152 2.07 5.40 -13.44
CA GLY A 152 3.27 6.03 -12.87
C GLY A 152 3.04 6.69 -11.50
N VAL A 153 1.99 6.32 -10.79
CA VAL A 153 1.67 6.89 -9.48
C VAL A 153 2.58 6.28 -8.42
N THR A 154 3.21 7.09 -7.60
CA THR A 154 3.96 6.61 -6.43
C THR A 154 3.01 6.05 -5.38
N ILE A 155 3.27 4.85 -4.89
CA ILE A 155 2.47 4.21 -3.85
C ILE A 155 3.27 4.13 -2.55
N ILE A 156 2.74 4.70 -1.47
CA ILE A 156 3.25 4.53 -0.12
C ILE A 156 2.24 3.68 0.65
N LEU A 157 2.58 2.41 0.86
CA LEU A 157 1.72 1.44 1.52
C LEU A 157 2.18 1.21 2.96
N ILE A 158 1.33 1.48 3.92
CA ILE A 158 1.50 1.05 5.31
C ILE A 158 0.74 -0.26 5.49
N THR A 159 1.43 -1.29 5.90
CA THR A 159 0.83 -2.61 6.16
C THR A 159 1.60 -3.35 7.26
N HIS A 160 0.95 -4.32 7.86
CA HIS A 160 1.56 -5.32 8.73
C HIS A 160 1.51 -6.73 8.11
N TYR A 161 1.06 -6.84 6.87
CA TYR A 161 1.06 -8.09 6.10
C TYR A 161 2.33 -8.18 5.24
N MET A 162 3.21 -9.11 5.57
CA MET A 162 4.52 -9.22 4.94
C MET A 162 4.43 -9.59 3.46
N GLU A 163 3.41 -10.36 3.08
CA GLU A 163 3.13 -10.73 1.70
C GLU A 163 2.85 -9.53 0.78
N GLU A 164 2.30 -8.44 1.34
CA GLU A 164 2.01 -7.22 0.58
C GLU A 164 3.26 -6.38 0.29
N VAL A 165 4.34 -6.64 1.02
CA VAL A 165 5.62 -5.91 0.93
C VAL A 165 6.58 -6.54 -0.10
N ILE A 166 6.37 -7.81 -0.46
CA ILE A 166 7.29 -8.58 -1.32
C ILE A 166 7.57 -7.90 -2.67
N ASP A 167 6.57 -7.23 -3.23
CA ASP A 167 6.63 -6.58 -4.54
C ASP A 167 6.93 -5.07 -4.47
N ALA A 168 7.24 -4.53 -3.28
CA ALA A 168 7.64 -3.14 -3.13
C ALA A 168 9.06 -2.90 -3.67
N ASP A 169 9.33 -1.70 -4.16
CA ASP A 169 10.68 -1.29 -4.59
C ASP A 169 11.57 -1.04 -3.37
N HIS A 170 11.01 -0.46 -2.30
CA HIS A 170 11.73 -0.10 -1.09
C HIS A 170 10.87 -0.25 0.15
N VAL A 171 11.47 -0.65 1.27
CA VAL A 171 10.81 -0.90 2.55
C VAL A 171 11.47 -0.09 3.64
N PHE A 172 10.66 0.59 4.45
CA PHE A 172 11.06 1.23 5.70
C PHE A 172 10.40 0.49 6.87
N VAL A 173 11.22 0.01 7.78
CA VAL A 173 10.73 -0.60 9.03
C VAL A 173 10.74 0.45 10.12
N MET A 174 9.58 0.67 10.73
CA MET A 174 9.40 1.66 11.81
C MET A 174 9.21 0.99 13.17
N ASP A 175 9.94 1.48 14.15
CA ASP A 175 9.76 1.11 15.55
C ASP A 175 9.95 2.35 16.45
N ASN A 176 9.04 2.52 17.46
CA ASN A 176 9.09 3.63 18.41
C ASN A 176 9.29 5.02 17.77
N GLY A 177 8.60 5.29 16.66
CA GLY A 177 8.63 6.56 15.93
C GLY A 177 9.90 6.81 15.10
N LYS A 178 10.74 5.79 14.91
CA LYS A 178 11.99 5.87 14.13
C LYS A 178 12.01 4.85 13.01
N VAL A 179 12.69 5.18 11.92
CA VAL A 179 13.07 4.20 10.90
C VAL A 179 14.29 3.44 11.43
N VAL A 180 14.14 2.13 11.66
CA VAL A 180 15.17 1.26 12.24
C VAL A 180 15.84 0.35 11.21
N MET A 181 15.18 0.12 10.08
CA MET A 181 15.74 -0.59 8.93
C MET A 181 15.16 0.01 7.64
N GLU A 182 15.94 -0.01 6.57
CA GLU A 182 15.50 0.35 5.22
C GLU A 182 16.23 -0.48 4.17
N GLY A 183 15.60 -0.69 3.01
CA GLY A 183 16.19 -1.46 1.91
C GLY A 183 15.14 -2.11 1.02
N THR A 184 15.58 -2.96 0.10
CA THR A 184 14.67 -3.78 -0.70
C THR A 184 13.99 -4.84 0.17
N PRO A 185 12.82 -5.37 -0.24
CA PRO A 185 12.17 -6.46 0.49
C PRO A 185 13.12 -7.62 0.81
N ARG A 186 13.94 -8.02 -0.16
CA ARG A 186 14.91 -9.10 -0.01
C ARG A 186 15.97 -8.80 1.06
N GLN A 187 16.48 -7.56 1.10
CA GLN A 187 17.44 -7.13 2.11
C GLN A 187 16.84 -7.10 3.52
N ILE A 188 15.58 -6.68 3.62
CA ILE A 188 14.86 -6.62 4.91
C ILE A 188 14.54 -8.04 5.38
N PHE A 189 13.89 -8.87 4.56
CA PHE A 189 13.47 -10.20 4.96
C PHE A 189 14.62 -11.22 5.13
N SER A 190 15.81 -10.94 4.61
CA SER A 190 16.99 -11.76 4.93
C SER A 190 17.48 -11.60 6.38
N GLN A 191 17.02 -10.57 7.11
CA GLN A 191 17.41 -10.30 8.50
C GLN A 191 16.33 -10.83 9.48
N VAL A 192 15.99 -12.12 9.38
CA VAL A 192 14.89 -12.78 10.10
C VAL A 192 14.99 -12.55 11.61
N ASP A 193 16.18 -12.77 12.22
CA ASP A 193 16.37 -12.62 13.67
C ASP A 193 16.06 -11.20 14.13
N LYS A 194 16.56 -10.20 13.40
CA LYS A 194 16.34 -8.79 13.72
C LYS A 194 14.86 -8.38 13.59
N LEU A 195 14.15 -8.91 12.59
CA LEU A 195 12.71 -8.67 12.46
C LEU A 195 11.93 -9.31 13.60
N LYS A 196 12.29 -10.53 14.02
CA LYS A 196 11.71 -11.20 15.19
C LYS A 196 11.97 -10.43 16.51
N GLU A 197 13.15 -9.85 16.70
CA GLU A 197 13.46 -8.96 17.82
C GLU A 197 12.56 -7.72 17.85
N LEU A 198 12.22 -7.18 16.65
CA LEU A 198 11.28 -6.07 16.47
C LEU A 198 9.80 -6.52 16.53
N ARG A 199 9.53 -7.80 16.83
CA ARG A 199 8.18 -8.39 16.86
C ARG A 199 7.45 -8.27 15.53
N LEU A 200 8.19 -8.38 14.44
CA LEU A 200 7.68 -8.40 13.09
C LEU A 200 7.82 -9.81 12.51
N ASP A 201 6.81 -10.22 11.77
CA ASP A 201 6.86 -11.47 11.02
C ASP A 201 7.68 -11.30 9.73
N VAL A 202 7.96 -12.43 9.09
CA VAL A 202 8.51 -12.52 7.74
C VAL A 202 7.53 -13.30 6.87
N PRO A 203 7.62 -13.24 5.53
CA PRO A 203 6.84 -14.12 4.66
C PRO A 203 7.02 -15.59 5.07
N GLN A 204 5.94 -16.36 5.07
CA GLN A 204 5.97 -17.78 5.49
C GLN A 204 7.04 -18.59 4.77
N VAL A 205 7.23 -18.32 3.48
CA VAL A 205 8.27 -18.97 2.68
C VAL A 205 9.69 -18.62 3.16
N THR A 206 9.90 -17.39 3.59
CA THR A 206 11.18 -16.93 4.15
C THR A 206 11.45 -17.60 5.48
N GLU A 207 10.45 -17.70 6.34
CA GLU A 207 10.56 -18.40 7.62
C GLU A 207 10.88 -19.88 7.42
N LEU A 208 10.19 -20.56 6.51
CA LEU A 208 10.48 -21.95 6.18
C LEU A 208 11.90 -22.15 5.66
N ALA A 209 12.35 -21.30 4.74
CA ALA A 209 13.71 -21.35 4.23
C ALA A 209 14.77 -21.15 5.34
N TYR A 210 14.49 -20.22 6.25
CA TYR A 210 15.36 -19.95 7.41
C TYR A 210 15.43 -21.14 8.37
N GLU A 211 14.31 -21.79 8.71
CA GLU A 211 14.29 -22.96 9.59
C GLU A 211 14.99 -24.18 8.91
N LEU A 212 14.75 -24.43 7.62
CA LEU A 212 15.44 -25.47 6.87
C LEU A 212 16.98 -25.27 6.91
N LYS A 213 17.44 -24.02 6.82
CA LYS A 213 18.86 -23.70 6.92
C LYS A 213 19.40 -23.97 8.33
N LYS A 214 18.64 -23.66 9.39
CA LYS A 214 19.01 -24.00 10.78
C LYS A 214 19.16 -25.51 11.01
N GLU A 215 18.33 -26.29 10.36
CA GLU A 215 18.41 -27.76 10.40
C GLU A 215 19.56 -28.33 9.55
N GLY A 216 20.40 -27.48 8.99
CA GLY A 216 21.63 -27.86 8.26
C GLY A 216 21.44 -28.11 6.77
N LEU A 217 20.30 -27.80 6.20
CA LEU A 217 20.09 -27.85 4.75
C LEU A 217 20.76 -26.64 4.08
N PRO A 218 21.50 -26.82 2.95
CA PRO A 218 22.20 -25.74 2.28
C PRO A 218 21.27 -24.87 1.42
N VAL A 219 20.21 -24.33 2.06
CA VAL A 219 19.23 -23.42 1.42
C VAL A 219 19.84 -22.04 1.26
N LYS A 220 19.61 -21.41 0.11
CA LYS A 220 20.07 -20.04 -0.16
C LYS A 220 19.38 -19.02 0.73
N ASP A 221 20.10 -17.94 1.04
CA ASP A 221 19.53 -16.78 1.72
C ASP A 221 18.64 -15.92 0.79
N GLY A 222 17.74 -15.18 1.40
CA GLY A 222 16.94 -14.18 0.70
C GLY A 222 15.79 -14.73 -0.14
N ILE A 223 15.32 -15.94 0.15
CA ILE A 223 14.08 -16.48 -0.43
C ILE A 223 12.90 -15.73 0.14
N ILE A 224 12.11 -15.10 -0.73
CA ILE A 224 10.92 -14.32 -0.38
C ILE A 224 9.66 -14.73 -1.16
N ARG A 225 9.79 -15.66 -2.14
CA ARG A 225 8.69 -16.15 -2.97
C ARG A 225 8.61 -17.67 -2.92
N ASN A 226 7.39 -18.21 -3.00
CA ASN A 226 7.16 -19.65 -2.98
C ASN A 226 7.88 -20.38 -4.12
N GLU A 227 7.88 -19.78 -5.31
CA GLU A 227 8.52 -20.34 -6.50
C GLU A 227 10.03 -20.49 -6.28
N GLU A 228 10.67 -19.52 -5.63
CA GLU A 228 12.11 -19.55 -5.32
C GLU A 228 12.45 -20.72 -4.37
N LEU A 229 11.62 -20.96 -3.36
CA LEU A 229 11.82 -22.10 -2.43
C LEU A 229 11.61 -23.44 -3.12
N VAL A 230 10.58 -23.54 -3.97
CA VAL A 230 10.32 -24.76 -4.75
C VAL A 230 11.50 -25.09 -5.67
N GLU A 231 12.06 -24.09 -6.36
CA GLU A 231 13.26 -24.27 -7.19
C GLU A 231 14.47 -24.69 -6.35
N GLU A 232 14.64 -24.09 -5.18
CA GLU A 232 15.75 -24.40 -4.28
C GLU A 232 15.66 -25.83 -3.73
N ILE A 233 14.47 -26.29 -3.32
CA ILE A 233 14.24 -27.66 -2.88
C ILE A 233 14.51 -28.64 -4.02
N LYS A 234 14.05 -28.38 -5.25
CA LYS A 234 14.37 -29.20 -6.43
C LYS A 234 15.87 -29.27 -6.67
N ARG A 235 16.57 -28.16 -6.54
CA ARG A 235 18.04 -28.12 -6.67
C ARG A 235 18.73 -29.03 -5.64
N LEU A 236 18.26 -29.03 -4.40
CA LEU A 236 18.81 -29.85 -3.32
C LEU A 236 18.52 -31.35 -3.53
N ASP A 237 17.36 -31.70 -4.06
CA ASP A 237 17.02 -33.09 -4.40
C ASP A 237 17.85 -33.63 -5.58
N LEU A 238 18.11 -32.78 -6.59
CA LEU A 238 18.97 -33.14 -7.71
C LEU A 238 20.41 -33.41 -7.27
N LEU A 239 20.89 -32.74 -6.20
CA LEU A 239 22.21 -33.00 -5.60
C LEU A 239 22.26 -34.31 -4.77
N LYS A 240 21.11 -34.85 -4.36
CA LYS A 240 21.02 -36.11 -3.62
C LYS A 240 20.86 -37.34 -4.54
N THR A 241 20.38 -37.15 -5.77
CA THR A 241 20.22 -38.24 -6.75
C THR A 241 21.51 -38.65 -7.44
N ASP A 242 22.58 -37.83 -7.33
CA ASP A 242 23.91 -38.10 -7.90
C ASP A 242 24.89 -38.68 -6.86
N LYS A 243 24.39 -39.26 -5.73
CA LYS A 243 25.17 -40.04 -4.76
C LYS A 243 24.63 -41.46 -4.73
#